data_cf33979741bbcc65f2895635cad0fa7a
#
_entry.id   cf33979741bbcc65f2895635cad0fa7a
#
_cell.length_a   1.000
_cell.length_b   1.000
_cell.length_c   1.000
_cell.angle_alpha   90.00
_cell.angle_beta   90.00
_cell.angle_gamma   90.00
#
_symmetry.space_group_name_H-M   'P 1'
#
loop_
_entity.id
_entity.type
_entity.pdbx_description
1 polymer ?
#
loop_
_entity_poly.entity_id
_entity_poly.type
_entity_poly.pdbx_seq_one_letter_code
_entity_poly.pdbx_strand_id
1 'polypeptide(L)'
;MAIRNYKPTTPGRRKMSTLVNEEITTNVPEKSLTVTIKKNGGRNNQGKITVRHHGGGEKRKYRIIDFKRNKLNVPGSVATIEYDPNRTANIALINYADGEKRYIIAPKGLTVGMTVEAGENADIKVGNALPIMNIPVGTMIHNIELRPGKGGELARSAGASAQILGREDNYVMIRLSSGEQRKVLGTCMATVGEVGNEDSSLVKVGKAGRSRHMGIRPTVRGSVMNPNDHPHGGGEGRAPIGRKGPLTPWGKPALGYKTRKNKKASDKLIVNRRKKK
;
A
#
# COMPACT_ATOMS: atom_id res chain seq x y z
N MET A 1 -6.72 10.02 14.15
CA MET A 1 -7.76 10.44 13.17
C MET A 1 -9.10 9.90 13.60
N ALA A 2 -10.18 10.64 13.36
CA ALA A 2 -11.50 10.19 13.74
C ALA A 2 -12.23 9.54 12.56
N ILE A 3 -12.95 8.44 12.81
CA ILE A 3 -13.85 7.80 11.84
C ILE A 3 -15.25 8.35 12.05
N ARG A 4 -15.80 9.00 11.03
CA ARG A 4 -17.18 9.46 11.02
C ARG A 4 -18.10 8.33 10.57
N ASN A 5 -18.99 7.90 11.44
CA ASN A 5 -20.08 7.00 11.11
C ASN A 5 -21.33 7.81 10.68
N TYR A 6 -22.03 7.32 9.65
CA TYR A 6 -23.26 7.97 9.19
C TYR A 6 -24.48 7.47 9.96
N LYS A 7 -25.48 8.34 10.14
CA LYS A 7 -26.79 7.94 10.68
C LYS A 7 -27.45 6.90 9.75
N PRO A 8 -28.12 5.88 10.28
CA PRO A 8 -28.69 4.77 9.51
C PRO A 8 -30.03 5.15 8.82
N THR A 9 -30.04 6.24 8.06
CA THR A 9 -31.22 6.77 7.37
C THR A 9 -31.62 5.94 6.15
N THR A 10 -30.70 5.20 5.56
CA THR A 10 -30.93 4.33 4.40
C THR A 10 -30.12 3.04 4.54
N PRO A 11 -30.49 1.94 3.83
CA PRO A 11 -29.71 0.70 3.84
C PRO A 11 -28.23 0.90 3.53
N GLY A 12 -27.90 1.77 2.56
CA GLY A 12 -26.53 2.07 2.17
C GLY A 12 -25.76 2.86 3.23
N ARG A 13 -26.43 3.74 4.00
CA ARG A 13 -25.80 4.53 5.07
C ARG A 13 -25.64 3.77 6.39
N ARG A 14 -26.43 2.73 6.62
CA ARG A 14 -26.47 1.97 7.89
C ARG A 14 -25.07 1.51 8.36
N LYS A 15 -24.21 1.11 7.43
CA LYS A 15 -22.86 0.60 7.73
C LYS A 15 -21.76 1.44 7.10
N MET A 16 -22.05 2.61 6.57
CA MET A 16 -21.08 3.45 5.89
C MET A 16 -20.30 4.30 6.90
N SER A 17 -18.99 4.36 6.71
CA SER A 17 -18.12 5.28 7.43
C SER A 17 -17.13 5.98 6.49
N THR A 18 -16.57 7.09 6.94
CA THR A 18 -15.51 7.85 6.25
C THR A 18 -14.48 8.32 7.25
N LEU A 19 -13.26 8.55 6.77
CA LEU A 19 -12.24 9.23 7.56
C LEU A 19 -12.55 10.72 7.67
N VAL A 20 -12.26 11.29 8.82
CA VAL A 20 -12.14 12.74 9.01
C VAL A 20 -10.66 13.06 8.87
N ASN A 21 -10.28 13.67 7.76
CA ASN A 21 -8.88 13.91 7.43
C ASN A 21 -8.45 15.30 7.94
N GLU A 22 -8.21 15.43 9.22
CA GLU A 22 -7.77 16.69 9.84
C GLU A 22 -6.35 17.11 9.43
N GLU A 23 -5.52 16.13 9.04
CA GLU A 23 -4.13 16.35 8.63
C GLU A 23 -4.00 16.94 7.21
N ILE A 24 -5.04 16.86 6.39
CA ILE A 24 -4.98 17.32 5.00
C ILE A 24 -5.12 18.84 4.97
N THR A 25 -4.11 19.49 4.42
CA THR A 25 -4.04 20.95 4.35
C THR A 25 -4.59 21.50 3.03
N THR A 26 -4.51 20.74 1.94
CA THR A 26 -5.05 21.15 0.63
C THR A 26 -5.58 19.95 -0.17
N ASN A 27 -6.57 20.24 -1.02
CA ASN A 27 -7.14 19.26 -1.96
C ASN A 27 -6.63 19.45 -3.40
N VAL A 28 -5.83 20.49 -3.65
CA VAL A 28 -5.32 20.82 -4.99
C VAL A 28 -3.88 20.28 -5.11
N PRO A 29 -3.65 19.28 -5.99
CA PRO A 29 -2.31 18.74 -6.17
C PRO A 29 -1.43 19.67 -7.03
N GLU A 30 -0.12 19.60 -6.83
CA GLU A 30 0.88 20.25 -7.67
C GLU A 30 0.79 19.71 -9.11
N LYS A 31 0.48 20.60 -10.07
CA LYS A 31 0.19 20.21 -11.47
C LYS A 31 1.39 19.57 -12.16
N SER A 32 2.59 20.08 -11.92
CA SER A 32 3.85 19.58 -12.49
C SER A 32 4.15 18.13 -12.09
N LEU A 33 3.70 17.70 -10.91
CA LEU A 33 3.91 16.36 -10.36
C LEU A 33 2.72 15.42 -10.59
N THR A 34 1.77 15.77 -11.49
CA THR A 34 0.61 14.94 -11.80
C THR A 34 0.61 14.44 -13.23
N VAL A 35 0.36 13.16 -13.44
CA VAL A 35 0.22 12.54 -14.76
C VAL A 35 -1.10 11.82 -14.93
N THR A 36 -1.56 11.69 -16.15
CA THR A 36 -2.81 10.99 -16.48
C THR A 36 -2.60 9.47 -16.43
N ILE A 37 -3.50 8.74 -15.77
CA ILE A 37 -3.52 7.28 -15.72
C ILE A 37 -4.44 6.73 -16.81
N LYS A 38 -3.91 5.90 -17.70
CA LYS A 38 -4.71 5.10 -18.63
C LYS A 38 -5.38 3.96 -17.86
N LYS A 39 -6.70 3.78 -18.07
CA LYS A 39 -7.48 2.69 -17.44
C LYS A 39 -7.48 1.47 -18.33
N ASN A 40 -6.83 0.40 -17.91
CA ASN A 40 -6.77 -0.86 -18.67
C ASN A 40 -7.91 -1.82 -18.35
N GLY A 41 -8.69 -1.58 -17.27
CA GLY A 41 -9.81 -2.45 -16.88
C GLY A 41 -9.41 -3.91 -16.63
N GLY A 42 -8.20 -4.16 -16.12
CA GLY A 42 -7.68 -5.50 -15.86
C GLY A 42 -7.21 -6.26 -17.11
N ARG A 43 -7.06 -5.59 -18.27
CA ARG A 43 -6.57 -6.18 -19.52
C ARG A 43 -5.06 -6.05 -19.62
N ASN A 44 -4.45 -7.05 -20.29
CA ASN A 44 -3.04 -7.05 -20.66
C ASN A 44 -2.81 -6.27 -21.98
N ASN A 45 -1.58 -6.30 -22.50
CA ASN A 45 -1.21 -5.68 -23.78
C ASN A 45 -1.93 -6.29 -25.00
N GLN A 46 -2.42 -7.53 -24.90
CA GLN A 46 -3.22 -8.21 -25.94
C GLN A 46 -4.73 -7.95 -25.81
N GLY A 47 -5.17 -7.11 -24.86
CA GLY A 47 -6.58 -6.83 -24.60
C GLY A 47 -7.34 -7.93 -23.84
N LYS A 48 -6.67 -9.02 -23.43
CA LYS A 48 -7.28 -10.12 -22.67
C LYS A 48 -7.36 -9.78 -21.19
N ILE A 49 -8.47 -10.12 -20.53
CA ILE A 49 -8.66 -9.92 -19.09
C ILE A 49 -7.76 -10.89 -18.32
N THR A 50 -6.74 -10.36 -17.66
CA THR A 50 -5.83 -11.12 -16.77
C THR A 50 -6.15 -10.91 -15.30
N VAL A 51 -6.75 -9.78 -14.94
CA VAL A 51 -7.23 -9.47 -13.60
C VAL A 51 -8.71 -9.14 -13.66
N ARG A 52 -9.55 -10.05 -13.15
CA ARG A 52 -11.01 -9.91 -13.18
C ARG A 52 -11.50 -8.86 -12.20
N HIS A 53 -12.72 -8.41 -12.40
CA HIS A 53 -13.46 -7.49 -11.51
C HIS A 53 -12.83 -6.11 -11.36
N HIS A 54 -12.05 -5.65 -12.33
CA HIS A 54 -11.53 -4.29 -12.43
C HIS A 54 -12.15 -3.56 -13.61
N GLY A 55 -12.43 -2.26 -13.43
CA GLY A 55 -12.91 -1.38 -14.49
C GLY A 55 -13.90 -0.34 -14.02
N GLY A 56 -14.12 0.67 -14.84
CA GLY A 56 -14.89 1.86 -14.45
C GLY A 56 -14.14 2.70 -13.40
N GLY A 57 -14.88 3.21 -12.44
CA GLY A 57 -14.37 4.06 -11.36
C GLY A 57 -14.15 5.51 -11.79
N GLU A 58 -13.88 6.36 -10.80
CA GLU A 58 -13.63 7.78 -11.00
C GLU A 58 -12.36 8.03 -11.81
N LYS A 59 -12.31 9.15 -12.54
CA LYS A 59 -11.11 9.61 -13.22
C LYS A 59 -10.10 10.08 -12.18
N ARG A 60 -8.88 9.55 -12.22
CA ARG A 60 -7.82 9.89 -11.27
C ARG A 60 -6.56 10.31 -12.00
N LYS A 61 -5.81 11.25 -11.41
CA LYS A 61 -4.45 11.56 -11.80
C LYS A 61 -3.48 10.85 -10.86
N TYR A 62 -2.36 10.42 -11.38
CA TYR A 62 -1.26 9.86 -10.58
C TYR A 62 -0.37 10.99 -10.07
N ARG A 63 -0.02 10.97 -8.79
CA ARG A 63 1.01 11.84 -8.22
C ARG A 63 2.34 11.13 -8.30
N ILE A 64 3.33 11.79 -8.85
CA ILE A 64 4.69 11.27 -8.93
C ILE A 64 5.30 11.33 -7.54
N ILE A 65 5.52 10.17 -6.92
CA ILE A 65 6.08 10.08 -5.56
C ILE A 65 7.55 9.72 -5.65
N ASP A 66 8.35 10.41 -4.88
CA ASP A 66 9.77 10.10 -4.71
C ASP A 66 9.95 8.91 -3.74
N PHE A 67 9.93 7.71 -4.30
CA PHE A 67 10.22 6.50 -3.54
C PHE A 67 11.72 6.26 -3.36
N LYS A 68 12.57 6.94 -4.15
CA LYS A 68 14.01 6.74 -4.13
C LYS A 68 14.70 7.58 -3.06
N ARG A 69 14.17 8.76 -2.77
CA ARG A 69 14.78 9.72 -1.85
C ARG A 69 16.24 10.00 -2.19
N ASN A 70 16.52 10.13 -3.50
CA ASN A 70 17.87 10.25 -4.04
C ASN A 70 18.42 11.68 -4.05
N LYS A 71 17.70 12.65 -3.50
CA LYS A 71 18.17 14.02 -3.29
C LYS A 71 18.86 14.09 -1.94
N LEU A 72 20.16 13.81 -1.97
CA LEU A 72 20.98 13.69 -0.78
C LEU A 72 21.48 15.04 -0.28
N ASN A 73 21.53 15.21 1.05
CA ASN A 73 22.10 16.37 1.76
C ASN A 73 21.48 17.73 1.39
N VAL A 74 20.24 17.72 0.89
CA VAL A 74 19.48 18.95 0.61
C VAL A 74 18.27 18.97 1.52
N PRO A 75 18.15 19.95 2.43
CA PRO A 75 16.98 20.06 3.28
C PRO A 75 15.77 20.52 2.47
N GLY A 76 14.61 19.94 2.78
CA GLY A 76 13.33 20.32 2.20
C GLY A 76 12.31 20.60 3.30
N SER A 77 11.47 21.60 3.12
CA SER A 77 10.36 21.90 4.02
C SER A 77 9.07 21.26 3.56
N VAL A 78 8.28 20.75 4.50
CA VAL A 78 6.93 20.23 4.24
C VAL A 78 6.00 21.41 3.94
N ALA A 79 5.57 21.53 2.69
CA ALA A 79 4.68 22.59 2.25
C ALA A 79 3.20 22.26 2.52
N THR A 80 2.77 21.06 2.12
CA THR A 80 1.38 20.61 2.26
C THR A 80 1.30 19.11 2.54
N ILE A 81 0.19 18.69 3.18
CA ILE A 81 -0.21 17.28 3.29
C ILE A 81 -1.48 17.09 2.47
N GLU A 82 -1.48 16.10 1.58
CA GLU A 82 -2.51 15.94 0.57
C GLU A 82 -3.08 14.52 0.52
N TYR A 83 -4.33 14.42 0.07
CA TYR A 83 -4.98 13.15 -0.26
C TYR A 83 -4.52 12.64 -1.63
N ASP A 84 -4.13 11.36 -1.73
CA ASP A 84 -3.89 10.69 -3.01
C ASP A 84 -4.93 9.59 -3.26
N PRO A 85 -5.75 9.68 -4.34
CA PRO A 85 -6.76 8.67 -4.67
C PRO A 85 -6.17 7.32 -5.12
N ASN A 86 -4.86 7.21 -5.31
CA ASN A 86 -4.18 6.01 -5.82
C ASN A 86 -3.56 5.16 -4.71
N ARG A 87 -3.56 5.67 -3.47
CA ARG A 87 -3.02 4.97 -2.30
C ARG A 87 -3.86 5.23 -1.06
N THR A 88 -3.68 4.42 -0.05
CA THR A 88 -4.34 4.58 1.25
C THR A 88 -3.64 5.60 2.14
N ALA A 89 -2.33 5.78 1.98
CA ALA A 89 -1.53 6.76 2.71
C ALA A 89 -1.72 8.17 2.16
N ASN A 90 -1.68 9.19 3.03
CA ASN A 90 -1.54 10.59 2.63
C ASN A 90 -0.14 10.82 2.07
N ILE A 91 0.04 11.89 1.31
CA ILE A 91 1.31 12.32 0.73
C ILE A 91 1.65 13.72 1.22
N ALA A 92 2.94 14.05 1.28
CA ALA A 92 3.41 15.37 1.64
C ALA A 92 4.19 15.98 0.46
N LEU A 93 3.89 17.22 0.13
CA LEU A 93 4.67 18.01 -0.83
C LEU A 93 5.85 18.64 -0.10
N ILE A 94 7.04 18.39 -0.61
CA ILE A 94 8.29 18.92 -0.08
C ILE A 94 8.83 19.97 -1.04
N ASN A 95 9.12 21.16 -0.53
CA ASN A 95 9.86 22.20 -1.21
C ASN A 95 11.32 22.15 -0.76
N TYR A 96 12.22 21.80 -1.66
CA TYR A 96 13.65 21.78 -1.37
C TYR A 96 14.28 23.15 -1.50
N ALA A 97 15.41 23.37 -0.84
CA ALA A 97 16.13 24.65 -0.80
C ALA A 97 16.56 25.14 -2.20
N ASP A 98 16.74 24.23 -3.17
CA ASP A 98 17.06 24.54 -4.56
C ASP A 98 15.84 24.80 -5.46
N GLY A 99 14.64 24.88 -4.88
CA GLY A 99 13.39 25.15 -5.60
C GLY A 99 12.69 23.91 -6.19
N GLU A 100 13.32 22.72 -6.18
CA GLU A 100 12.67 21.51 -6.64
C GLU A 100 11.55 21.09 -5.67
N LYS A 101 10.44 20.61 -6.23
CA LYS A 101 9.32 20.06 -5.47
C LYS A 101 9.21 18.57 -5.69
N ARG A 102 8.97 17.80 -4.62
CA ARG A 102 8.69 16.36 -4.70
C ARG A 102 7.61 15.94 -3.73
N TYR A 103 6.84 14.92 -4.11
CA TYR A 103 5.95 14.24 -3.17
C TYR A 103 6.67 13.09 -2.47
N ILE A 104 6.42 12.96 -1.18
CA ILE A 104 6.81 11.79 -0.39
C ILE A 104 5.58 11.15 0.26
N ILE A 105 5.70 9.92 0.75
CA ILE A 105 4.68 9.32 1.61
C ILE A 105 4.70 10.09 2.94
N ALA A 106 3.54 10.54 3.43
CA ALA A 106 3.45 11.24 4.70
C ALA A 106 3.53 10.24 5.86
N PRO A 107 4.59 10.29 6.69
CA PRO A 107 4.64 9.53 7.92
C PRO A 107 3.72 10.12 8.98
N LYS A 108 3.35 9.30 9.97
CA LYS A 108 2.58 9.71 11.14
C LYS A 108 3.35 10.77 11.93
N GLY A 109 2.67 11.85 12.27
CA GLY A 109 3.25 12.96 13.03
C GLY A 109 4.02 13.99 12.19
N LEU A 110 4.07 13.85 10.88
CA LEU A 110 4.62 14.89 10.01
C LEU A 110 3.63 16.06 9.93
N THR A 111 4.13 17.28 10.11
CA THR A 111 3.32 18.52 10.02
C THR A 111 3.94 19.49 9.02
N VAL A 112 3.11 20.43 8.53
CA VAL A 112 3.58 21.51 7.67
C VAL A 112 4.63 22.36 8.38
N GLY A 113 5.68 22.76 7.67
CA GLY A 113 6.81 23.52 8.20
C GLY A 113 7.97 22.64 8.73
N MET A 114 7.76 21.35 8.98
CA MET A 114 8.87 20.46 9.34
C MET A 114 9.87 20.33 8.20
N THR A 115 11.14 20.19 8.55
CA THR A 115 12.22 19.90 7.60
C THR A 115 12.41 18.40 7.46
N VAL A 116 12.64 17.94 6.22
CA VAL A 116 12.99 16.55 5.91
C VAL A 116 14.23 16.52 5.01
N GLU A 117 15.07 15.54 5.24
CA GLU A 117 16.34 15.38 4.54
C GLU A 117 16.55 13.90 4.18
N ALA A 118 17.38 13.65 3.17
CA ALA A 118 17.86 12.32 2.83
C ALA A 118 19.38 12.35 2.75
N GLY A 119 20.04 11.37 3.35
CA GLY A 119 21.51 11.25 3.30
C GLY A 119 22.04 10.33 4.38
N GLU A 120 23.34 10.06 4.32
CA GLU A 120 24.01 9.19 5.29
C GLU A 120 24.10 9.82 6.68
N ASN A 121 24.22 11.16 6.72
CA ASN A 121 24.38 11.96 7.94
C ASN A 121 23.07 12.66 8.40
N ALA A 122 21.95 12.34 7.76
CA ALA A 122 20.67 12.93 8.14
C ALA A 122 20.29 12.54 9.57
N ASP A 123 19.69 13.46 10.33
CA ASP A 123 19.20 13.20 11.69
C ASP A 123 18.13 12.08 11.69
N ILE A 124 18.05 11.34 12.80
CA ILE A 124 17.05 10.30 12.99
C ILE A 124 15.73 10.94 13.41
N LYS A 125 15.14 11.71 12.49
CA LYS A 125 13.84 12.37 12.65
C LYS A 125 12.79 11.76 11.72
N VAL A 126 11.53 11.83 12.11
CA VAL A 126 10.41 11.32 11.30
C VAL A 126 10.39 12.03 9.95
N GLY A 127 10.37 11.23 8.85
CA GLY A 127 10.38 11.72 7.48
C GLY A 127 11.77 11.76 6.83
N ASN A 128 12.85 11.69 7.59
CA ASN A 128 14.21 11.62 7.05
C ASN A 128 14.50 10.23 6.48
N ALA A 129 15.27 10.19 5.41
CA ALA A 129 15.65 8.95 4.74
C ALA A 129 17.16 8.72 4.84
N LEU A 130 17.54 7.53 5.32
CA LEU A 130 18.92 7.13 5.54
C LEU A 130 19.17 5.72 5.01
N PRO A 131 20.44 5.34 4.76
CA PRO A 131 20.82 3.95 4.65
C PRO A 131 20.41 3.19 5.92
N ILE A 132 19.81 2.00 5.76
CA ILE A 132 19.24 1.27 6.92
C ILE A 132 20.31 0.96 7.96
N MET A 133 21.57 0.80 7.55
CA MET A 133 22.69 0.55 8.44
C MET A 133 22.91 1.70 9.46
N ASN A 134 22.59 2.94 9.09
CA ASN A 134 22.80 4.12 9.94
C ASN A 134 21.63 4.36 10.92
N ILE A 135 20.52 3.65 10.75
CA ILE A 135 19.33 3.82 11.60
C ILE A 135 19.45 2.91 12.83
N PRO A 136 19.25 3.38 14.07
CA PRO A 136 19.34 2.58 15.29
C PRO A 136 18.40 1.37 15.31
N VAL A 137 18.83 0.32 16.01
CA VAL A 137 18.01 -0.86 16.29
C VAL A 137 16.78 -0.45 17.14
N GLY A 138 15.64 -1.07 16.88
CA GLY A 138 14.37 -0.75 17.53
C GLY A 138 13.54 0.32 16.81
N THR A 139 14.17 1.14 15.94
CA THR A 139 13.48 2.21 15.21
C THR A 139 12.45 1.64 14.24
N MET A 140 11.29 2.34 14.16
CA MET A 140 10.27 2.07 13.15
C MET A 140 10.61 2.81 11.86
N ILE A 141 10.51 2.10 10.74
CA ILE A 141 10.85 2.60 9.42
C ILE A 141 9.79 2.24 8.38
N HIS A 142 9.71 3.02 7.32
CA HIS A 142 8.83 2.78 6.16
C HIS A 142 9.55 3.08 4.85
N ASN A 143 8.86 2.89 3.71
CA ASN A 143 9.41 3.14 2.38
C ASN A 143 10.77 2.48 2.15
N ILE A 144 10.89 1.20 2.48
CA ILE A 144 12.13 0.45 2.54
C ILE A 144 12.50 -0.10 1.18
N GLU A 145 13.73 0.11 0.75
CA GLU A 145 14.28 -0.50 -0.45
C GLU A 145 14.63 -1.97 -0.23
N LEU A 146 14.54 -2.76 -1.30
CA LEU A 146 15.03 -4.15 -1.37
C LEU A 146 16.34 -4.28 -2.14
N ARG A 147 16.62 -3.31 -2.99
CA ARG A 147 17.87 -3.19 -3.77
C ARG A 147 18.28 -1.72 -3.76
N PRO A 148 19.55 -1.41 -3.53
CA PRO A 148 20.02 -0.03 -3.50
C PRO A 148 19.63 0.74 -4.77
N GLY A 149 19.11 1.96 -4.62
CA GLY A 149 18.76 2.87 -5.71
C GLY A 149 17.50 2.50 -6.51
N LYS A 150 16.83 1.37 -6.20
CA LYS A 150 15.58 1.00 -6.87
C LYS A 150 14.38 1.83 -6.42
N GLY A 151 14.41 2.33 -5.20
CA GLY A 151 13.30 3.00 -4.52
C GLY A 151 12.56 2.06 -3.59
N GLY A 152 11.86 2.63 -2.61
CA GLY A 152 11.15 1.88 -1.58
C GLY A 152 10.08 0.95 -2.14
N GLU A 153 10.07 -0.29 -1.69
CA GLU A 153 9.11 -1.34 -2.10
C GLU A 153 8.27 -1.84 -0.93
N LEU A 154 8.81 -1.83 0.29
CA LEU A 154 8.13 -2.33 1.50
C LEU A 154 7.58 -1.18 2.35
N ALA A 155 6.55 -1.48 3.16
CA ALA A 155 5.94 -0.57 4.13
C ALA A 155 5.57 0.81 3.53
N ARG A 156 4.66 0.82 2.54
CA ARG A 156 4.21 2.05 1.84
C ARG A 156 2.72 2.33 2.00
N SER A 157 1.96 1.37 2.48
CA SER A 157 0.51 1.54 2.71
C SER A 157 0.25 2.25 4.03
N ALA A 158 -0.93 2.86 4.18
CA ALA A 158 -1.36 3.49 5.43
C ALA A 158 -1.18 2.59 6.65
N GLY A 159 -0.62 3.11 7.73
CA GLY A 159 -0.33 2.38 8.95
C GLY A 159 0.73 1.28 8.83
N ALA A 160 1.41 1.17 7.69
CA ALA A 160 2.46 0.16 7.52
C ALA A 160 3.81 0.69 8.03
N SER A 161 4.52 -0.19 8.73
CA SER A 161 5.87 0.04 9.23
C SER A 161 6.65 -1.25 9.27
N ALA A 162 7.95 -1.17 9.47
CA ALA A 162 8.82 -2.27 9.82
C ALA A 162 9.76 -1.83 10.94
N GLN A 163 10.13 -2.75 11.80
CA GLN A 163 11.05 -2.49 12.91
C GLN A 163 12.43 -3.08 12.60
N ILE A 164 13.47 -2.33 12.87
CA ILE A 164 14.85 -2.83 12.81
C ILE A 164 15.10 -3.69 14.05
N LEU A 165 15.49 -4.95 13.85
CA LEU A 165 15.75 -5.90 14.93
C LEU A 165 17.22 -6.02 15.27
N GLY A 166 18.10 -5.88 14.28
CA GLY A 166 19.54 -6.06 14.47
C GLY A 166 20.32 -5.86 13.19
N ARG A 167 21.64 -5.87 13.30
CA ARG A 167 22.58 -5.75 12.19
C ARG A 167 23.47 -6.99 12.17
N GLU A 168 23.80 -7.46 10.99
CA GLU A 168 24.63 -8.65 10.78
C GLU A 168 25.45 -8.44 9.49
N ASP A 169 26.73 -8.21 9.64
CA ASP A 169 27.65 -7.84 8.55
C ASP A 169 27.10 -6.69 7.68
N ASN A 170 26.90 -6.95 6.40
CA ASN A 170 26.35 -5.99 5.44
C ASN A 170 24.81 -5.97 5.39
N TYR A 171 24.15 -6.74 6.24
CA TYR A 171 22.69 -6.86 6.28
C TYR A 171 22.10 -6.31 7.57
N VAL A 172 20.88 -5.79 7.44
CA VAL A 172 20.05 -5.39 8.57
C VAL A 172 18.82 -6.28 8.60
N MET A 173 18.52 -6.83 9.77
CA MET A 173 17.34 -7.64 10.01
C MET A 173 16.17 -6.74 10.35
N ILE A 174 15.08 -6.86 9.59
CA ILE A 174 13.84 -6.11 9.81
C ILE A 174 12.66 -7.04 10.05
N ARG A 175 11.72 -6.61 10.90
CA ARG A 175 10.41 -7.25 11.11
C ARG A 175 9.32 -6.41 10.46
N LEU A 176 8.64 -7.01 9.48
CA LEU A 176 7.49 -6.39 8.79
C LEU A 176 6.22 -6.48 9.65
N SER A 177 5.23 -5.64 9.34
CA SER A 177 3.88 -5.67 9.97
C SER A 177 3.18 -7.04 9.85
N SER A 178 3.55 -7.86 8.86
CA SER A 178 3.06 -9.25 8.71
C SER A 178 3.67 -10.24 9.71
N GLY A 179 4.70 -9.83 10.48
CA GLY A 179 5.50 -10.68 11.34
C GLY A 179 6.65 -11.40 10.63
N GLU A 180 6.80 -11.26 9.31
CA GLU A 180 7.94 -11.80 8.57
C GLU A 180 9.22 -11.05 8.98
N GLN A 181 10.27 -11.81 9.29
CA GLN A 181 11.61 -11.30 9.55
C GLN A 181 12.49 -11.58 8.35
N ARG A 182 13.15 -10.55 7.84
CA ARG A 182 14.02 -10.68 6.67
C ARG A 182 15.24 -9.80 6.76
N LYS A 183 16.28 -10.20 6.04
CA LYS A 183 17.52 -9.45 5.84
C LYS A 183 17.36 -8.50 4.66
N VAL A 184 17.86 -7.28 4.81
CA VAL A 184 17.94 -6.25 3.75
C VAL A 184 19.38 -5.73 3.77
N LEU A 185 19.94 -5.41 2.60
CA LEU A 185 21.27 -4.82 2.51
C LEU A 185 21.33 -3.49 3.26
N GLY A 186 22.37 -3.26 4.03
CA GLY A 186 22.56 -2.06 4.84
C GLY A 186 22.61 -0.76 4.06
N THR A 187 23.04 -0.83 2.79
CA THR A 187 23.09 0.32 1.84
C THR A 187 21.71 0.69 1.27
N CYS A 188 20.67 -0.14 1.46
CA CYS A 188 19.31 0.19 1.06
C CYS A 188 18.78 1.38 1.86
N MET A 189 18.09 2.29 1.20
CA MET A 189 17.45 3.44 1.86
C MET A 189 16.14 3.03 2.55
N ALA A 190 15.88 3.68 3.68
CA ALA A 190 14.58 3.63 4.37
C ALA A 190 14.25 4.99 4.96
N THR A 191 12.98 5.26 5.18
CA THR A 191 12.50 6.49 5.82
C THR A 191 12.10 6.20 7.27
N VAL A 192 12.52 7.05 8.19
CA VAL A 192 12.23 6.93 9.62
C VAL A 192 10.75 7.23 9.90
N GLY A 193 10.15 6.45 10.79
CA GLY A 193 8.74 6.57 11.22
C GLY A 193 7.81 5.56 10.59
N GLU A 194 6.54 5.64 10.95
CA GLU A 194 5.43 4.83 10.42
C GLU A 194 4.65 5.61 9.38
N VAL A 195 4.01 4.94 8.43
CA VAL A 195 3.12 5.60 7.48
C VAL A 195 1.86 6.08 8.19
N GLY A 196 1.45 7.32 7.94
CA GLY A 196 0.23 7.91 8.48
C GLY A 196 -1.06 7.27 7.96
N ASN A 197 -2.22 7.83 8.38
CA ASN A 197 -3.57 7.40 7.96
C ASN A 197 -3.91 5.94 8.33
N GLU A 198 -3.47 5.46 9.48
CA GLU A 198 -3.63 4.06 9.94
C GLU A 198 -5.10 3.58 9.97
N ASP A 199 -6.04 4.48 10.31
CA ASP A 199 -7.46 4.17 10.38
C ASP A 199 -8.14 3.91 9.03
N SER A 200 -7.43 4.07 7.91
CA SER A 200 -7.97 3.85 6.56
C SER A 200 -8.50 2.43 6.35
N SER A 201 -7.94 1.44 7.04
CA SER A 201 -8.37 0.04 7.00
C SER A 201 -9.70 -0.22 7.71
N LEU A 202 -10.12 0.66 8.62
CA LEU A 202 -11.34 0.53 9.42
C LEU A 202 -12.57 1.11 8.71
N VAL A 203 -12.39 1.82 7.59
CA VAL A 203 -13.47 2.45 6.83
C VAL A 203 -14.35 1.40 6.17
N LYS A 204 -15.67 1.51 6.41
CA LYS A 204 -16.69 0.67 5.78
C LYS A 204 -17.27 1.36 4.56
N VAL A 205 -17.17 0.72 3.41
CA VAL A 205 -17.66 1.26 2.12
C VAL A 205 -19.18 1.45 2.12
N GLY A 206 -19.93 0.52 2.71
CA GLY A 206 -21.34 0.60 3.01
C GLY A 206 -22.29 0.29 1.84
N LYS A 207 -21.95 0.65 0.59
CA LYS A 207 -22.80 0.43 -0.58
C LYS A 207 -22.00 0.02 -1.83
N ALA A 208 -22.66 -0.77 -2.70
CA ALA A 208 -22.06 -1.26 -3.95
C ALA A 208 -21.64 -0.12 -4.91
N GLY A 209 -22.42 0.97 -4.98
CA GLY A 209 -22.11 2.12 -5.81
C GLY A 209 -20.75 2.75 -5.46
N ARG A 210 -20.41 2.84 -4.16
CA ARG A 210 -19.10 3.36 -3.74
C ARG A 210 -17.95 2.43 -4.19
N SER A 211 -18.14 1.11 -4.14
CA SER A 211 -17.18 0.15 -4.70
C SER A 211 -17.02 0.32 -6.22
N ARG A 212 -18.13 0.61 -6.93
CA ARG A 212 -18.09 0.91 -8.38
C ARG A 212 -17.27 2.16 -8.68
N HIS A 213 -17.41 3.23 -7.90
CA HIS A 213 -16.61 4.45 -8.02
C HIS A 213 -15.11 4.18 -7.77
N MET A 214 -14.78 3.22 -6.92
CA MET A 214 -13.41 2.77 -6.68
C MET A 214 -12.83 1.90 -7.81
N GLY A 215 -13.64 1.56 -8.82
CA GLY A 215 -13.21 0.73 -9.96
C GLY A 215 -13.38 -0.77 -9.75
N ILE A 216 -14.07 -1.19 -8.70
CA ILE A 216 -14.34 -2.59 -8.39
C ILE A 216 -15.66 -2.98 -9.08
N ARG A 217 -15.61 -3.94 -9.98
CA ARG A 217 -16.80 -4.51 -10.65
C ARG A 217 -17.45 -5.58 -9.78
N PRO A 218 -18.78 -5.83 -9.95
CA PRO A 218 -19.46 -6.90 -9.24
C PRO A 218 -18.81 -8.26 -9.48
N THR A 219 -18.83 -9.11 -8.46
CA THR A 219 -18.35 -10.49 -8.52
C THR A 219 -19.53 -11.44 -8.41
N VAL A 220 -19.67 -12.34 -9.36
CA VAL A 220 -20.66 -13.41 -9.36
C VAL A 220 -20.06 -14.65 -8.69
N ARG A 221 -20.84 -15.29 -7.80
CA ARG A 221 -20.44 -16.52 -7.12
C ARG A 221 -20.40 -17.69 -8.12
N GLY A 222 -19.45 -18.59 -8.00
CA GLY A 222 -19.35 -19.77 -8.86
C GLY A 222 -20.58 -20.71 -8.78
N SER A 223 -21.24 -20.76 -7.61
CA SER A 223 -22.44 -21.60 -7.38
C SER A 223 -23.70 -21.15 -8.14
N VAL A 224 -23.71 -19.95 -8.73
CA VAL A 224 -24.83 -19.46 -9.58
C VAL A 224 -24.47 -19.44 -11.06
N MET A 225 -23.36 -20.04 -11.42
CA MET A 225 -22.93 -20.23 -12.80
C MET A 225 -23.31 -21.62 -13.31
N ASN A 226 -23.19 -21.84 -14.61
CA ASN A 226 -23.36 -23.16 -15.21
C ASN A 226 -22.17 -24.08 -14.90
N PRO A 227 -22.33 -25.42 -15.00
CA PRO A 227 -21.26 -26.38 -14.72
C PRO A 227 -20.02 -26.21 -15.60
N ASN A 228 -20.19 -25.73 -16.83
CA ASN A 228 -19.09 -25.43 -17.77
C ASN A 228 -18.29 -24.17 -17.41
N ASP A 229 -18.92 -23.22 -16.68
CA ASP A 229 -18.28 -21.92 -16.34
C ASP A 229 -17.51 -21.95 -15.02
N HIS A 230 -17.93 -22.81 -14.09
CA HIS A 230 -17.31 -22.91 -12.78
C HIS A 230 -17.45 -24.32 -12.18
N PRO A 231 -16.41 -24.85 -11.47
CA PRO A 231 -16.49 -26.14 -10.78
C PRO A 231 -17.59 -26.26 -9.71
N HIS A 232 -18.15 -25.14 -9.26
CA HIS A 232 -19.27 -25.07 -8.31
C HIS A 232 -20.61 -24.82 -9.01
N GLY A 233 -20.66 -24.78 -10.33
CA GLY A 233 -21.85 -24.49 -11.10
C GLY A 233 -22.81 -25.69 -11.17
N GLY A 234 -24.06 -25.38 -11.50
CA GLY A 234 -25.13 -26.38 -11.65
C GLY A 234 -25.90 -26.65 -10.36
N GLY A 235 -26.91 -27.51 -10.47
CA GLY A 235 -27.81 -27.89 -9.41
C GLY A 235 -29.07 -27.01 -9.31
N GLU A 236 -30.01 -27.43 -8.48
CA GLU A 236 -31.27 -26.76 -8.21
C GLU A 236 -31.16 -25.76 -7.05
N GLY A 237 -31.71 -24.57 -7.21
CA GLY A 237 -31.78 -23.54 -6.17
C GLY A 237 -30.43 -23.16 -5.55
N ARG A 238 -30.28 -23.31 -4.24
CA ARG A 238 -29.02 -23.09 -3.52
C ARG A 238 -28.21 -24.39 -3.40
N ALA A 239 -27.70 -24.90 -4.51
CA ALA A 239 -26.86 -26.08 -4.49
C ALA A 239 -25.57 -25.86 -3.66
N PRO A 240 -25.13 -26.87 -2.90
CA PRO A 240 -23.86 -26.84 -2.20
C PRO A 240 -22.69 -26.91 -3.17
N ILE A 241 -21.47 -26.67 -2.69
CA ILE A 241 -20.24 -26.74 -3.51
C ILE A 241 -20.02 -28.15 -4.05
N GLY A 242 -20.51 -29.22 -3.37
CA GLY A 242 -20.43 -30.61 -3.81
C GLY A 242 -19.00 -31.19 -3.87
N ARG A 243 -18.01 -30.54 -3.22
CA ARG A 243 -16.59 -30.91 -3.24
C ARG A 243 -16.00 -30.81 -1.84
N LYS A 244 -14.85 -31.44 -1.60
CA LYS A 244 -14.12 -31.40 -0.30
C LYS A 244 -13.77 -29.97 0.15
N GLY A 245 -13.73 -28.99 -0.74
CA GLY A 245 -13.44 -27.59 -0.44
C GLY A 245 -13.68 -26.67 -1.62
N PRO A 246 -13.70 -25.34 -1.41
CA PRO A 246 -13.94 -24.40 -2.48
C PRO A 246 -12.79 -24.38 -3.50
N LEU A 247 -13.17 -24.30 -4.77
CA LEU A 247 -12.27 -24.24 -5.90
C LEU A 247 -12.34 -22.88 -6.60
N THR A 248 -11.25 -22.52 -7.27
CA THR A 248 -11.21 -21.40 -8.23
C THR A 248 -11.89 -21.79 -9.53
N PRO A 249 -12.22 -20.85 -10.45
CA PRO A 249 -12.75 -21.16 -11.78
C PRO A 249 -11.88 -22.14 -12.59
N TRP A 250 -10.60 -22.22 -12.28
CA TRP A 250 -9.63 -23.11 -12.94
C TRP A 250 -9.42 -24.44 -12.19
N GLY A 251 -10.30 -24.79 -11.26
CA GLY A 251 -10.25 -26.05 -10.52
C GLY A 251 -9.20 -26.16 -9.41
N LYS A 252 -8.45 -25.10 -9.13
CA LYS A 252 -7.46 -25.11 -8.04
C LYS A 252 -8.13 -24.81 -6.68
N PRO A 253 -7.64 -25.37 -5.56
CA PRO A 253 -8.15 -25.03 -4.24
C PRO A 253 -8.10 -23.52 -3.98
N ALA A 254 -9.23 -22.93 -3.54
CA ALA A 254 -9.33 -21.50 -3.28
C ALA A 254 -8.78 -21.10 -1.90
N LEU A 255 -8.83 -22.00 -0.92
CA LEU A 255 -8.37 -21.79 0.45
C LEU A 255 -7.19 -22.71 0.79
N GLY A 256 -6.26 -22.20 1.57
CA GLY A 256 -5.12 -22.95 2.11
C GLY A 256 -4.02 -23.34 1.11
N TYR A 257 -4.21 -23.09 -0.19
CA TYR A 257 -3.23 -23.41 -1.21
C TYR A 257 -2.05 -22.45 -1.17
N LYS A 258 -0.83 -22.98 -1.04
CA LYS A 258 0.41 -22.19 -1.06
C LYS A 258 0.78 -21.84 -2.49
N THR A 259 0.61 -20.56 -2.88
CA THR A 259 0.89 -20.08 -4.24
C THR A 259 2.35 -19.64 -4.44
N ARG A 260 3.10 -19.38 -3.36
CA ARG A 260 4.53 -19.05 -3.48
C ARG A 260 5.30 -20.26 -4.00
N LYS A 261 6.02 -20.11 -5.10
CA LYS A 261 6.92 -21.14 -5.63
C LYS A 261 8.06 -21.40 -4.63
N ASN A 262 8.42 -22.67 -4.50
CA ASN A 262 9.59 -23.07 -3.71
C ASN A 262 10.89 -22.60 -4.38
N LYS A 263 11.96 -22.49 -3.57
CA LYS A 263 13.33 -22.17 -4.03
C LYS A 263 13.44 -20.84 -4.78
N LYS A 264 12.73 -19.78 -4.33
CA LYS A 264 12.97 -18.43 -4.82
C LYS A 264 14.29 -17.89 -4.26
N ALA A 265 15.06 -17.15 -5.07
CA ALA A 265 16.30 -16.50 -4.62
C ALA A 265 16.12 -15.66 -3.35
N SER A 266 14.94 -15.01 -3.20
CA SER A 266 14.59 -14.24 -2.01
C SER A 266 14.38 -15.07 -0.73
N ASP A 267 14.32 -16.42 -0.82
CA ASP A 267 14.15 -17.27 0.38
C ASP A 267 15.38 -17.23 1.30
N LYS A 268 16.58 -17.02 0.73
CA LYS A 268 17.83 -16.83 1.49
C LYS A 268 17.81 -15.62 2.42
N LEU A 269 16.99 -14.61 2.09
CA LEU A 269 16.87 -13.37 2.86
C LEU A 269 15.73 -13.41 3.89
N ILE A 270 14.93 -14.47 3.93
CA ILE A 270 13.83 -14.61 4.89
C ILE A 270 14.31 -15.47 6.04
N VAL A 271 14.46 -14.87 7.22
CA VAL A 271 14.88 -15.57 8.45
C VAL A 271 13.68 -16.31 9.06
N ASN A 272 12.61 -15.58 9.32
CA ASN A 272 11.38 -16.16 9.86
C ASN A 272 10.18 -15.76 8.99
N ARG A 273 9.39 -16.76 8.58
CA ARG A 273 8.12 -16.53 7.88
C ARG A 273 7.04 -16.16 8.90
N ARG A 274 6.04 -15.40 8.44
CA ARG A 274 4.86 -15.11 9.26
C ARG A 274 4.27 -16.40 9.82
N LYS A 275 3.93 -16.41 11.09
CA LYS A 275 3.21 -17.56 11.71
C LYS A 275 1.86 -17.72 11.00
N LYS A 276 1.48 -18.93 10.67
CA LYS A 276 0.10 -19.24 10.27
C LYS A 276 -0.79 -18.99 11.48
N LYS A 277 -1.88 -18.23 11.29
CA LYS A 277 -3.00 -18.24 12.22
C LYS A 277 -3.74 -19.55 12.10
#